data_e860b6c8cc33d243ecc035f47909915b
#
_entry.id   e860b6c8cc33d243ecc035f47909915b
#
_cell.length_a   1.000
_cell.length_b   1.000
_cell.length_c   1.000
_cell.angle_alpha   90.00
_cell.angle_beta   90.00
_cell.angle_gamma   90.00
#
_symmetry.space_group_name_H-M   'P 1'
#
loop_
_entity.id
_entity.type
_entity.pdbx_description
1 polymer ?
#
loop_
_entity_poly.entity_id
_entity_poly.type
_entity_poly.pdbx_seq_one_letter_code
_entity_poly.pdbx_strand_id
1 'polypeptide(L)'
;MRDPKRINPTLDAIKSAWYLHPNMQFGQLIVAATGRDDPFYIEDDRLVEMLNKDFVISGNSNAENAKIEEVINAIREVWTQVPDWRLCQLAVNFSYNHGLEFISDDILIHHLRKAGN
;
A
#
# COMPACT_ATOMS: atom_id res chain seq x y z
N MET A 1 -6.16 10.39 -18.17
CA MET A 1 -6.71 10.44 -16.81
C MET A 1 -7.15 9.05 -16.37
N ARG A 2 -6.70 8.61 -15.19
CA ARG A 2 -7.07 7.29 -14.71
C ARG A 2 -8.47 7.32 -14.11
N ASP A 3 -9.21 6.23 -14.27
CA ASP A 3 -10.58 6.13 -13.77
C ASP A 3 -10.56 6.02 -12.24
N PRO A 4 -11.19 6.98 -11.51
CA PRO A 4 -11.24 6.91 -10.04
C PRO A 4 -11.99 5.70 -9.51
N LYS A 5 -12.82 5.06 -10.34
CA LYS A 5 -13.57 3.86 -9.92
C LYS A 5 -12.67 2.68 -9.58
N ARG A 6 -11.40 2.71 -10.04
CA ARG A 6 -10.45 1.63 -9.73
C ARG A 6 -9.94 1.68 -8.29
N ILE A 7 -10.14 2.82 -7.59
CA ILE A 7 -9.58 3.01 -6.25
C ILE A 7 -10.09 1.96 -5.27
N ASN A 8 -11.41 1.84 -5.15
CA ASN A 8 -11.97 0.88 -4.19
C ASN A 8 -11.64 -0.58 -4.52
N PRO A 9 -11.77 -1.06 -5.78
CA PRO A 9 -11.37 -2.42 -6.09
C PRO A 9 -9.89 -2.70 -5.81
N THR A 10 -9.01 -1.72 -6.06
CA THR A 10 -7.58 -1.88 -5.78
C THR A 10 -7.35 -1.99 -4.27
N LEU A 11 -7.97 -1.12 -3.48
CA LEU A 11 -7.86 -1.16 -2.03
C LEU A 11 -8.46 -2.44 -1.45
N ASP A 12 -9.56 -2.93 -2.01
CA ASP A 12 -10.14 -4.20 -1.59
C ASP A 12 -9.19 -5.37 -1.84
N ALA A 13 -8.49 -5.38 -2.97
CA ALA A 13 -7.49 -6.41 -3.27
C ALA A 13 -6.33 -6.36 -2.27
N ILE A 14 -5.85 -5.17 -1.95
CA ILE A 14 -4.78 -4.98 -0.96
C ILE A 14 -5.25 -5.49 0.41
N LYS A 15 -6.44 -5.08 0.80
CA LYS A 15 -7.01 -5.46 2.09
C LYS A 15 -7.16 -6.97 2.22
N SER A 16 -7.68 -7.63 1.19
CA SER A 16 -7.84 -9.09 1.19
C SER A 16 -6.50 -9.81 1.34
N ALA A 17 -5.50 -9.38 0.59
CA ALA A 17 -4.16 -9.94 0.68
C ALA A 17 -3.54 -9.69 2.06
N TRP A 18 -3.73 -8.49 2.58
CA TRP A 18 -3.16 -8.10 3.86
C TRP A 18 -3.76 -8.91 5.02
N TYR A 19 -5.06 -9.19 4.98
CA TYR A 19 -5.69 -10.03 6.01
C TYR A 19 -5.16 -11.47 6.00
N LEU A 20 -4.63 -11.95 4.88
CA LEU A 20 -3.94 -13.24 4.83
C LEU A 20 -2.55 -13.18 5.46
N HIS A 21 -1.99 -11.97 5.59
CA HIS A 21 -0.66 -11.75 6.15
C HIS A 21 -0.72 -10.58 7.16
N PRO A 22 -1.48 -10.74 8.25
CA PRO A 22 -1.82 -9.61 9.12
C PRO A 22 -0.66 -9.04 9.92
N ASN A 23 0.47 -9.74 9.95
CA ASN A 23 1.65 -9.28 10.69
C ASN A 23 2.57 -8.39 9.84
N MET A 24 2.23 -8.14 8.59
CA MET A 24 3.04 -7.29 7.71
C MET A 24 2.65 -5.83 7.83
N GLN A 25 3.63 -4.94 7.71
CA GLN A 25 3.37 -3.52 7.47
C GLN A 25 2.89 -3.35 6.03
N PHE A 26 2.16 -2.26 5.77
CA PHE A 26 1.64 -2.00 4.44
C PHE A 26 2.74 -2.01 3.37
N GLY A 27 3.82 -1.25 3.62
CA GLY A 27 4.92 -1.16 2.65
C GLY A 27 5.59 -2.49 2.40
N GLN A 28 5.75 -3.30 3.45
CA GLN A 28 6.32 -4.63 3.35
C GLN A 28 5.45 -5.54 2.48
N LEU A 29 4.13 -5.46 2.64
CA LEU A 29 3.19 -6.21 1.81
C LEU A 29 3.35 -5.87 0.32
N ILE A 30 3.42 -4.57 0.00
CA ILE A 30 3.55 -4.12 -1.38
C ILE A 30 4.88 -4.59 -1.98
N VAL A 31 5.98 -4.46 -1.25
CA VAL A 31 7.28 -4.94 -1.72
C VAL A 31 7.26 -6.45 -1.94
N ALA A 32 6.68 -7.20 -1.01
CA ALA A 32 6.59 -8.66 -1.14
C ALA A 32 5.76 -9.07 -2.36
N ALA A 33 4.61 -8.43 -2.56
CA ALA A 33 3.72 -8.77 -3.67
C ALA A 33 4.32 -8.43 -5.02
N THR A 34 5.00 -7.29 -5.12
CA THR A 34 5.57 -6.82 -6.38
C THR A 34 6.96 -7.37 -6.67
N GLY A 35 7.67 -7.83 -5.62
CA GLY A 35 9.04 -8.27 -5.74
C GLY A 35 10.02 -7.13 -6.03
N ARG A 36 9.64 -5.89 -5.76
CA ARG A 36 10.44 -4.70 -6.05
C ARG A 36 10.54 -3.79 -4.84
N ASP A 37 11.73 -3.32 -4.55
CA ASP A 37 11.97 -2.34 -3.48
C ASP A 37 11.36 -0.97 -3.83
N ASP A 38 11.33 -0.63 -5.12
CA ASP A 38 10.75 0.61 -5.61
C ASP A 38 9.72 0.31 -6.70
N PRO A 39 8.46 0.08 -6.32
CA PRO A 39 7.41 -0.26 -7.27
C PRO A 39 6.71 0.95 -7.88
N PHE A 40 7.33 2.11 -7.87
CA PHE A 40 6.72 3.41 -8.23
C PHE A 40 5.91 3.35 -9.53
N TYR A 41 6.42 2.64 -10.55
CA TYR A 41 5.81 2.63 -11.90
C TYR A 41 4.83 1.49 -12.14
N ILE A 42 4.53 0.67 -11.13
CA ILE A 42 3.60 -0.45 -11.30
C ILE A 42 2.17 0.10 -11.38
N GLU A 43 1.45 -0.25 -12.44
CA GLU A 43 0.06 0.15 -12.62
C GLU A 43 -0.86 -0.63 -11.67
N ASP A 44 -2.01 -0.04 -11.34
CA ASP A 44 -2.90 -0.59 -10.33
C ASP A 44 -3.46 -1.96 -10.72
N ASP A 45 -3.82 -2.16 -11.98
CA ASP A 45 -4.31 -3.45 -12.46
C ASP A 45 -3.23 -4.53 -12.35
N ARG A 46 -1.98 -4.17 -12.60
CA ARG A 46 -0.86 -5.09 -12.44
C ARG A 46 -0.63 -5.43 -10.97
N LEU A 47 -0.77 -4.43 -10.09
CA LEU A 47 -0.65 -4.65 -8.66
C LEU A 47 -1.72 -5.63 -8.17
N VAL A 48 -2.97 -5.46 -8.63
CA VAL A 48 -4.06 -6.37 -8.25
C VAL A 48 -3.75 -7.81 -8.70
N GLU A 49 -3.22 -7.99 -9.91
CA GLU A 49 -2.78 -9.31 -10.36
C GLU A 49 -1.73 -9.91 -9.43
N MET A 50 -0.74 -9.11 -9.06
CA MET A 50 0.34 -9.57 -8.19
C MET A 50 -0.16 -9.94 -6.80
N LEU A 51 -1.10 -9.17 -6.26
CA LEU A 51 -1.70 -9.44 -4.96
C LEU A 51 -2.54 -10.71 -4.96
N ASN A 52 -3.15 -11.05 -6.10
CA ASN A 52 -3.99 -12.25 -6.22
C ASN A 52 -3.19 -13.52 -6.46
N LYS A 53 -1.89 -13.42 -6.72
CA LYS A 53 -0.99 -14.57 -6.85
C LYS A 53 -0.32 -14.85 -5.51
N ASP A 54 0.08 -16.11 -5.32
CA ASP A 54 0.88 -16.45 -4.17
C ASP A 54 2.24 -15.76 -4.29
N PHE A 55 2.65 -15.08 -3.23
CA PHE A 55 3.95 -14.46 -3.19
C PHE A 55 4.70 -14.88 -1.93
N VAL A 56 6.03 -14.89 -2.04
CA VAL A 56 6.89 -15.33 -0.94
C VAL A 56 7.14 -14.16 0.00
N ILE A 57 6.86 -14.40 1.28
CA ILE A 57 7.17 -13.43 2.32
C ILE A 57 8.57 -13.74 2.82
N SER A 58 9.50 -12.80 2.62
CA SER A 58 10.85 -12.93 3.15
C SER A 58 10.99 -12.03 4.38
N GLY A 59 11.52 -12.61 5.44
CA GLY A 59 11.74 -11.89 6.68
C GLY A 59 10.58 -11.99 7.66
N ASN A 60 10.86 -11.65 8.90
CA ASN A 60 9.87 -11.66 9.95
C ASN A 60 9.33 -10.25 10.14
N SER A 61 8.02 -10.12 10.04
CA SER A 61 7.37 -8.89 10.43
C SER A 61 7.07 -8.93 11.91
N ASN A 62 7.43 -7.87 12.62
CA ASN A 62 7.14 -7.73 14.04
C ASN A 62 5.93 -6.83 14.31
N ALA A 63 5.11 -6.60 13.28
CA ALA A 63 3.90 -5.80 13.45
C ALA A 63 2.88 -6.62 14.25
N GLU A 64 2.71 -6.27 15.52
CA GLU A 64 1.80 -7.01 16.39
C GLU A 64 0.34 -6.74 16.05
N ASN A 65 0.01 -5.55 15.62
CA ASN A 65 -1.36 -5.15 15.29
C ASN A 65 -1.33 -4.38 13.99
N ALA A 66 -1.49 -5.09 12.90
CA ALA A 66 -1.58 -4.44 11.61
C ALA A 66 -2.77 -3.49 11.62
N LYS A 67 -2.54 -2.24 11.27
CA LYS A 67 -3.57 -1.22 11.24
C LYS A 67 -4.24 -1.17 9.89
N ILE A 68 -4.71 -2.32 9.45
CA ILE A 68 -5.18 -2.54 8.08
C ILE A 68 -6.27 -1.53 7.70
N GLU A 69 -7.34 -1.48 8.48
CA GLU A 69 -8.46 -0.59 8.18
C GLU A 69 -8.03 0.88 8.23
N GLU A 70 -7.21 1.25 9.21
CA GLU A 70 -6.76 2.62 9.37
C GLU A 70 -5.88 3.07 8.20
N VAL A 71 -4.94 2.21 7.77
CA VAL A 71 -4.09 2.53 6.63
C VAL A 71 -4.90 2.61 5.34
N ILE A 72 -5.80 1.65 5.11
CA ILE A 72 -6.64 1.65 3.91
C ILE A 72 -7.50 2.91 3.85
N ASN A 73 -8.10 3.31 4.96
CA ASN A 73 -8.91 4.53 5.00
C ASN A 73 -8.07 5.79 4.76
N ALA A 74 -6.88 5.88 5.34
CA ALA A 74 -5.99 7.02 5.14
C ALA A 74 -5.54 7.11 3.67
N ILE A 75 -5.22 5.98 3.05
CA ILE A 75 -4.85 5.93 1.64
C ILE A 75 -6.04 6.38 0.78
N ARG A 76 -7.23 5.88 1.08
CA ARG A 76 -8.43 6.24 0.30
C ARG A 76 -8.66 7.75 0.32
N GLU A 77 -8.54 8.38 1.49
CA GLU A 77 -8.73 9.82 1.62
C GLU A 77 -7.77 10.63 0.75
N VAL A 78 -6.50 10.25 0.75
CA VAL A 78 -5.49 10.95 -0.06
C VAL A 78 -5.65 10.62 -1.54
N TRP A 79 -5.85 9.34 -1.87
CA TRP A 79 -5.90 8.89 -3.27
C TRP A 79 -7.09 9.49 -4.01
N THR A 80 -8.22 9.69 -3.34
CA THR A 80 -9.38 10.33 -3.98
C THR A 80 -9.10 11.79 -4.35
N GLN A 81 -8.14 12.42 -3.72
CA GLN A 81 -7.72 13.79 -4.04
C GLN A 81 -6.74 13.83 -5.22
N VAL A 82 -6.04 12.74 -5.46
CA VAL A 82 -5.06 12.62 -6.55
C VAL A 82 -5.31 11.33 -7.35
N PRO A 83 -6.50 11.20 -7.96
CA PRO A 83 -6.92 9.92 -8.55
C PRO A 83 -6.10 9.52 -9.79
N ASP A 84 -5.33 10.43 -10.36
CA ASP A 84 -4.47 10.10 -11.50
C ASP A 84 -3.18 9.39 -11.08
N TRP A 85 -2.88 9.37 -9.78
CA TRP A 85 -1.71 8.66 -9.29
C TRP A 85 -1.98 7.16 -9.20
N ARG A 86 -0.94 6.35 -9.45
CA ARG A 86 -1.00 4.91 -9.16
C ARG A 86 -0.89 4.70 -7.65
N LEU A 87 -1.47 3.63 -7.15
CA LEU A 87 -1.33 3.28 -5.72
C LEU A 87 0.14 3.17 -5.30
N CYS A 88 0.94 2.47 -6.11
CA CYS A 88 2.36 2.28 -5.80
C CYS A 88 3.12 3.60 -5.83
N GLN A 89 2.78 4.51 -6.74
CA GLN A 89 3.34 5.86 -6.78
C GLN A 89 3.04 6.62 -5.49
N LEU A 90 1.80 6.56 -5.03
CA LEU A 90 1.37 7.19 -3.80
C LEU A 90 2.13 6.60 -2.60
N ALA A 91 2.23 5.27 -2.53
CA ALA A 91 2.92 4.59 -1.45
C ALA A 91 4.39 5.00 -1.36
N VAL A 92 5.08 5.03 -2.49
CA VAL A 92 6.49 5.43 -2.52
C VAL A 92 6.65 6.89 -2.11
N ASN A 93 5.79 7.78 -2.65
CA ASN A 93 5.87 9.21 -2.34
C ASN A 93 5.65 9.50 -0.85
N PHE A 94 4.69 8.83 -0.23
CA PHE A 94 4.39 9.06 1.19
C PHE A 94 5.30 8.29 2.14
N SER A 95 6.19 7.46 1.61
CA SER A 95 7.26 6.85 2.41
C SER A 95 8.42 7.84 2.66
N TYR A 96 8.51 8.90 1.87
CA TYR A 96 9.56 9.92 1.93
C TYR A 96 10.96 9.29 1.91
N ASN A 97 11.77 9.56 2.95
CA ASN A 97 13.14 9.06 3.04
C ASN A 97 13.23 7.64 3.57
N HIS A 98 12.12 7.06 4.00
CA HIS A 98 12.08 5.67 4.43
C HIS A 98 11.96 4.77 3.21
N GLY A 99 12.64 3.63 3.23
CA GLY A 99 12.35 2.60 2.23
C GLY A 99 10.93 2.10 2.43
N LEU A 100 10.20 1.87 1.33
CA LEU A 100 8.82 1.42 1.43
C LEU A 100 8.69 0.16 2.29
N GLU A 101 9.64 -0.77 2.16
CA GLU A 101 9.67 -2.01 2.94
C GLU A 101 9.83 -1.76 4.44
N PHE A 102 10.45 -0.64 4.81
CA PHE A 102 10.84 -0.38 6.20
C PHE A 102 9.95 0.62 6.92
N ILE A 103 9.08 1.33 6.22
CA ILE A 103 8.23 2.32 6.87
C ILE A 103 7.17 1.63 7.72
N SER A 104 6.98 2.10 8.96
CA SER A 104 5.91 1.58 9.80
C SER A 104 4.57 2.15 9.38
N ASP A 105 3.49 1.41 9.66
CA ASP A 105 2.14 1.88 9.35
C ASP A 105 1.80 3.18 10.08
N ASP A 106 2.27 3.33 11.32
CA ASP A 106 2.02 4.55 12.10
C ASP A 106 2.61 5.79 11.43
N ILE A 107 3.83 5.67 10.94
CA ILE A 107 4.50 6.78 10.25
C ILE A 107 3.82 7.06 8.92
N LEU A 108 3.46 6.01 8.19
CA LEU A 108 2.76 6.16 6.91
C LEU A 108 1.41 6.85 7.10
N ILE A 109 0.64 6.44 8.09
CA ILE A 109 -0.65 7.07 8.40
C ILE A 109 -0.45 8.55 8.73
N HIS A 110 0.57 8.87 9.52
CA HIS A 110 0.87 10.24 9.87
C HIS A 110 1.15 11.09 8.63
N HIS A 111 1.98 10.58 7.71
CA HIS A 111 2.29 11.28 6.46
C HIS A 111 1.04 11.47 5.60
N LEU A 112 0.21 10.45 5.50
CA LEU A 112 -1.01 10.50 4.70
C LEU A 112 -2.02 11.51 5.26
N ARG A 113 -2.22 11.52 6.57
CA ARG A 113 -3.14 12.44 7.21
C ARG A 113 -2.68 13.89 7.09
N LYS A 114 -1.39 14.11 7.22
CA LYS A 114 -0.81 15.44 7.06
C LYS A 114 -1.04 15.98 5.65
N ALA A 115 -0.93 15.11 4.64
CA ALA A 115 -1.16 15.50 3.25
C ALA A 115 -2.64 15.73 2.95
N GLY A 116 -3.52 14.97 3.62
CA GLY A 116 -4.97 15.06 3.39
C GLY A 116 -5.64 16.27 4.03
N ASN A 117 -4.94 17.00 4.86
CA ASN A 117 -5.49 18.18 5.52
C ASN A 117 -5.23 19.44 4.71
#